data_548fc23f77c37366ef33f4d55cfc674b
#
_entry.id   548fc23f77c37366ef33f4d55cfc674b
#
_cell.length_a   1.000
_cell.length_b   1.000
_cell.length_c   1.000
_cell.angle_alpha   90.00
_cell.angle_beta   90.00
_cell.angle_gamma   90.00
#
_symmetry.space_group_name_H-M   'P 1'
#
loop_
_entity.id
_entity.type
_entity.pdbx_description
1 polymer ?
#
loop_
_entity_poly.entity_id
_entity_poly.type
_entity_poly.pdbx_seq_one_letter_code
_entity_poly.pdbx_strand_id
1 'polypeptide(L)'
;MFTSYGIHMKGGVITERDADFCTVRIRAPAGVLSVEHVRGIAAIAKRYGDGTIHCTTRQTLEIPHVDPAKLRKIEKALEKNGTPVGSEKDEVVNIIACPGISRCKFANIDTIGLARKVDEKLFGKEMPVKMRIAISGCPNACTSPMLNEIGIMGRIRPLRTPGLCTGCGTCVEYCKEKAIRIKNGISELYDDKCVQCGVCVRSCPFELLKADHHHFLVSVGGRRGRHPKIGRQLLTADSEEEVLFAIEKIITWVYRRAWSGRLLSEQLDDLHFEKFKEEIEKAMKEKKAGAPQVKAAR
;
A
#
# COMPACT_ATOMS: atom_id res chain seq x y z
N MET A 1 -16.48 -19.15 23.82
CA MET A 1 -15.70 -20.12 24.63
C MET A 1 -14.39 -20.34 23.89
N PHE A 2 -13.30 -19.72 24.32
CA PHE A 2 -11.99 -19.93 23.71
C PHE A 2 -11.35 -21.10 24.39
N THR A 3 -11.31 -22.24 23.72
CA THR A 3 -10.58 -23.40 24.21
C THR A 3 -9.09 -23.11 24.24
N SER A 4 -8.51 -23.24 25.40
CA SER A 4 -7.12 -23.04 25.74
C SER A 4 -6.21 -24.11 25.14
N TYR A 5 -6.06 -24.12 23.84
CA TYR A 5 -4.85 -24.68 23.25
C TYR A 5 -3.78 -23.60 23.37
N GLY A 6 -2.83 -23.75 24.28
CA GLY A 6 -1.77 -22.79 24.64
C GLY A 6 -0.80 -22.39 23.52
N ILE A 7 -1.34 -22.18 22.35
CA ILE A 7 -0.72 -21.57 21.19
C ILE A 7 -1.34 -20.18 21.15
N HIS A 8 -0.52 -19.15 21.37
CA HIS A 8 -0.87 -17.81 20.94
C HIS A 8 -1.16 -17.90 19.43
N MET A 9 -2.48 -17.93 19.07
CA MET A 9 -2.86 -17.93 17.67
C MET A 9 -2.38 -16.60 17.08
N LYS A 10 -1.30 -16.64 16.31
CA LYS A 10 -0.89 -15.48 15.49
C LYS A 10 -2.08 -15.06 14.64
N GLY A 11 -2.24 -13.78 14.38
CA GLY A 11 -3.37 -13.23 13.66
C GLY A 11 -3.68 -13.91 12.33
N GLY A 12 -2.72 -14.60 11.73
CA GLY A 12 -2.90 -15.35 10.48
C GLY A 12 -3.56 -16.73 10.60
N VAL A 13 -3.96 -17.16 11.80
CA VAL A 13 -4.75 -18.40 11.99
C VAL A 13 -6.21 -18.01 12.16
N ILE A 14 -7.05 -18.46 11.25
CA ILE A 14 -8.46 -18.07 11.15
C ILE A 14 -9.32 -19.32 11.40
N THR A 15 -10.18 -19.29 12.42
CA THR A 15 -11.15 -20.36 12.66
C THR A 15 -12.14 -20.42 11.51
N GLU A 16 -12.39 -21.59 10.96
CA GLU A 16 -13.37 -21.79 9.89
C GLU A 16 -14.81 -21.86 10.44
N ARG A 17 -15.77 -21.96 9.54
CA ARG A 17 -17.18 -22.17 9.91
C ARG A 17 -17.35 -23.46 10.68
N ASP A 18 -16.66 -24.52 10.25
CA ASP A 18 -16.46 -25.74 11.03
C ASP A 18 -15.30 -25.48 12.00
N ALA A 19 -15.61 -25.39 13.29
CA ALA A 19 -14.67 -25.02 14.34
C ALA A 19 -13.57 -26.08 14.59
N ASP A 20 -13.71 -27.28 14.02
CA ASP A 20 -12.71 -28.35 14.07
C ASP A 20 -11.53 -28.06 13.15
N PHE A 21 -11.66 -27.07 12.25
CA PHE A 21 -10.63 -26.66 11.31
C PHE A 21 -10.28 -25.18 11.42
N CYS A 22 -9.09 -24.87 10.93
CA CYS A 22 -8.65 -23.49 10.75
C CYS A 22 -7.97 -23.29 9.38
N THR A 23 -8.01 -22.07 8.92
CA THR A 23 -7.27 -21.59 7.75
C THR A 23 -5.98 -20.91 8.21
N VAL A 24 -4.83 -21.27 7.63
CA VAL A 24 -3.55 -20.62 7.89
C VAL A 24 -3.21 -19.69 6.75
N ARG A 25 -3.16 -18.39 7.03
CA ARG A 25 -2.72 -17.35 6.09
C ARG A 25 -1.19 -17.25 6.08
N ILE A 26 -0.62 -17.02 4.91
CA ILE A 26 0.82 -16.95 4.69
C ILE A 26 1.25 -15.50 4.55
N ARG A 27 2.40 -15.10 5.11
CA ARG A 27 3.03 -13.81 4.84
C ARG A 27 3.61 -13.80 3.43
N ALA A 28 3.24 -12.82 2.63
CA ALA A 28 3.72 -12.62 1.27
C ALA A 28 4.05 -11.14 1.03
N PRO A 29 5.27 -10.67 1.34
CA PRO A 29 5.66 -9.28 1.21
C PRO A 29 5.42 -8.76 -0.21
N ALA A 30 4.62 -7.69 -0.35
CA ALA A 30 4.19 -7.12 -1.63
C ALA A 30 3.47 -8.11 -2.58
N GLY A 31 2.99 -9.24 -2.10
CA GLY A 31 2.39 -10.30 -2.92
C GLY A 31 3.39 -11.02 -3.84
N VAL A 32 4.68 -10.98 -3.54
CA VAL A 32 5.74 -11.57 -4.39
C VAL A 32 6.35 -12.78 -3.70
N LEU A 33 6.20 -13.94 -4.32
CA LEU A 33 6.75 -15.21 -3.89
C LEU A 33 7.64 -15.80 -4.99
N SER A 34 8.71 -16.51 -4.61
CA SER A 34 9.51 -17.28 -5.57
C SER A 34 8.78 -18.57 -5.96
N VAL A 35 9.24 -19.20 -7.04
CA VAL A 35 8.71 -20.51 -7.45
C VAL A 35 8.95 -21.56 -6.37
N GLU A 36 10.10 -21.51 -5.69
CA GLU A 36 10.46 -22.41 -4.59
C GLU A 36 9.51 -22.22 -3.40
N HIS A 37 9.20 -20.96 -3.04
CA HIS A 37 8.22 -20.66 -2.00
C HIS A 37 6.86 -21.27 -2.33
N VAL A 38 6.38 -21.10 -3.57
CA VAL A 38 5.07 -21.65 -4.00
C VAL A 38 5.06 -23.16 -3.98
N ARG A 39 6.14 -23.83 -4.44
CA ARG A 39 6.29 -25.29 -4.37
C ARG A 39 6.25 -25.81 -2.93
N GLY A 40 6.96 -25.13 -2.02
CA GLY A 40 6.95 -25.48 -0.61
C GLY A 40 5.58 -25.31 0.03
N ILE A 41 4.88 -24.20 -0.26
CA ILE A 41 3.50 -23.98 0.19
C ILE A 41 2.56 -25.08 -0.33
N ALA A 42 2.68 -25.49 -1.60
CA ALA A 42 1.89 -26.55 -2.17
C ALA A 42 2.10 -27.91 -1.45
N ALA A 43 3.36 -28.23 -1.14
CA ALA A 43 3.68 -29.44 -0.39
C ALA A 43 3.12 -29.40 1.04
N ILE A 44 3.16 -28.23 1.69
CA ILE A 44 2.62 -28.01 3.04
C ILE A 44 1.09 -28.12 3.02
N ALA A 45 0.41 -27.50 2.05
CA ALA A 45 -1.04 -27.58 1.91
C ALA A 45 -1.52 -29.02 1.71
N LYS A 46 -0.81 -29.80 0.86
CA LYS A 46 -1.08 -31.23 0.65
C LYS A 46 -0.88 -32.08 1.91
N ARG A 47 0.07 -31.70 2.77
CA ARG A 47 0.43 -32.49 3.96
C ARG A 47 -0.45 -32.15 5.17
N TYR A 48 -0.87 -30.93 5.35
CA TYR A 48 -1.49 -30.43 6.60
C TYR A 48 -2.90 -29.88 6.42
N GLY A 49 -3.30 -29.48 5.21
CA GLY A 49 -4.64 -29.05 4.83
C GLY A 49 -5.33 -30.09 3.96
N ASP A 50 -6.30 -29.67 3.17
CA ASP A 50 -7.04 -30.51 2.21
C ASP A 50 -6.37 -30.59 0.82
N GLY A 51 -5.20 -30.01 0.66
CA GLY A 51 -4.45 -29.96 -0.60
C GLY A 51 -4.82 -28.77 -1.51
N THR A 52 -5.74 -27.91 -1.07
CA THR A 52 -6.06 -26.67 -1.81
C THR A 52 -5.29 -25.46 -1.28
N ILE A 53 -5.19 -24.42 -2.08
CA ILE A 53 -4.62 -23.12 -1.74
C ILE A 53 -5.56 -22.04 -2.22
N HIS A 54 -5.95 -21.14 -1.35
CA HIS A 54 -6.80 -20.00 -1.67
C HIS A 54 -5.97 -18.72 -1.86
N CYS A 55 -6.15 -18.04 -3.00
CA CYS A 55 -5.56 -16.72 -3.26
C CYS A 55 -6.45 -15.63 -2.68
N THR A 56 -5.91 -14.80 -1.81
CA THR A 56 -6.69 -13.76 -1.13
C THR A 56 -6.65 -12.42 -1.86
N THR A 57 -7.63 -11.55 -1.58
CA THR A 57 -7.62 -10.16 -2.07
C THR A 57 -6.50 -9.31 -1.46
N ARG A 58 -5.78 -9.83 -0.45
CA ARG A 58 -4.62 -9.20 0.18
C ARG A 58 -3.29 -9.63 -0.43
N GLN A 59 -3.29 -10.18 -1.65
CA GLN A 59 -2.11 -10.65 -2.36
C GLN A 59 -1.29 -11.65 -1.52
N THR A 60 -1.98 -12.52 -0.80
CA THR A 60 -1.36 -13.61 -0.04
C THR A 60 -2.11 -14.91 -0.30
N LEU A 61 -1.61 -16.00 0.25
CA LEU A 61 -2.17 -17.34 0.12
C LEU A 61 -2.70 -17.82 1.46
N GLU A 62 -3.68 -18.69 1.41
CA GLU A 62 -4.25 -19.39 2.57
C GLU A 62 -4.23 -20.89 2.33
N ILE A 63 -3.94 -21.64 3.38
CA ILE A 63 -4.08 -23.07 3.44
C ILE A 63 -5.31 -23.38 4.31
N PRO A 64 -6.42 -23.80 3.72
CA PRO A 64 -7.64 -24.13 4.47
C PRO A 64 -7.59 -25.54 5.05
N HIS A 65 -8.59 -25.86 5.88
CA HIS A 65 -8.87 -27.17 6.48
C HIS A 65 -7.67 -27.77 7.24
N VAL A 66 -6.97 -26.92 7.99
CA VAL A 66 -5.87 -27.32 8.87
C VAL A 66 -6.44 -27.74 10.22
N ASP A 67 -6.09 -28.95 10.65
CA ASP A 67 -6.34 -29.43 12.00
C ASP A 67 -5.57 -28.57 13.04
N PRO A 68 -6.23 -27.92 14.00
CA PRO A 68 -5.59 -27.10 15.03
C PRO A 68 -4.44 -27.79 15.78
N ALA A 69 -4.52 -29.12 15.97
CA ALA A 69 -3.47 -29.91 16.61
C ALA A 69 -2.16 -29.94 15.80
N LYS A 70 -2.23 -29.62 14.51
CA LYS A 70 -1.06 -29.57 13.59
C LYS A 70 -0.45 -28.19 13.45
N LEU A 71 -1.04 -27.13 14.04
CA LEU A 71 -0.59 -25.75 13.85
C LEU A 71 0.90 -25.53 14.11
N ARG A 72 1.45 -26.09 15.17
CA ARG A 72 2.91 -25.98 15.45
C ARG A 72 3.78 -26.61 14.36
N LYS A 73 3.31 -27.68 13.72
CA LYS A 73 4.04 -28.38 12.67
C LYS A 73 4.00 -27.58 11.36
N ILE A 74 2.84 -27.03 11.02
CA ILE A 74 2.68 -26.19 9.83
C ILE A 74 3.44 -24.86 9.98
N GLU A 75 3.41 -24.23 11.15
CA GLU A 75 4.19 -23.03 11.45
C GLU A 75 5.67 -23.24 11.19
N LYS A 76 6.27 -24.28 11.79
CA LYS A 76 7.67 -24.64 11.55
C LYS A 76 7.97 -24.96 10.08
N ALA A 77 7.05 -25.62 9.39
CA ALA A 77 7.24 -25.93 7.97
C ALA A 77 7.21 -24.66 7.11
N LEU A 78 6.31 -23.72 7.39
CA LEU A 78 6.22 -22.43 6.72
C LEU A 78 7.45 -21.55 7.01
N GLU A 79 7.92 -21.53 8.25
CA GLU A 79 9.14 -20.80 8.62
C GLU A 79 10.35 -21.35 7.86
N LYS A 80 10.52 -22.68 7.83
CA LYS A 80 11.59 -23.33 7.05
C LYS A 80 11.49 -23.04 5.55
N ASN A 81 10.28 -22.87 5.03
CA ASN A 81 10.05 -22.50 3.63
C ASN A 81 10.32 -21.00 3.35
N GLY A 82 10.59 -20.17 4.36
CA GLY A 82 10.73 -18.73 4.21
C GLY A 82 9.41 -17.98 3.99
N THR A 83 8.29 -18.64 4.27
CA THR A 83 6.93 -18.08 4.11
C THR A 83 6.15 -18.22 5.42
N PRO A 84 6.51 -17.50 6.48
CA PRO A 84 5.92 -17.64 7.80
C PRO A 84 4.42 -17.34 7.81
N VAL A 85 3.78 -17.69 8.91
CA VAL A 85 2.35 -17.37 9.14
C VAL A 85 2.13 -15.87 9.03
N GLY A 86 1.03 -15.50 8.37
CA GLY A 86 0.62 -14.13 8.10
C GLY A 86 -0.08 -13.45 9.28
N SER A 87 -0.80 -12.39 8.97
CA SER A 87 -1.53 -11.55 9.92
C SER A 87 -2.95 -11.26 9.39
N GLU A 88 -3.95 -11.21 10.28
CA GLU A 88 -5.34 -10.95 9.89
C GLU A 88 -6.15 -10.18 10.94
N LYS A 89 -5.73 -10.17 12.19
CA LYS A 89 -6.46 -9.53 13.29
C LYS A 89 -6.17 -8.02 13.38
N ASP A 90 -6.30 -7.44 14.55
CA ASP A 90 -5.98 -6.04 14.83
C ASP A 90 -4.47 -5.84 14.87
N GLU A 91 -3.90 -5.87 13.70
CA GLU A 91 -2.47 -5.81 13.41
C GLU A 91 -2.23 -5.06 12.09
N VAL A 92 -0.96 -4.75 11.81
CA VAL A 92 -0.56 -4.37 10.44
C VAL A 92 -0.54 -5.64 9.59
N VAL A 93 -1.55 -5.79 8.73
CA VAL A 93 -1.71 -6.97 7.88
C VAL A 93 -0.88 -6.87 6.60
N ASN A 94 -0.89 -7.93 5.77
CA ASN A 94 -0.11 -7.99 4.53
C ASN A 94 -0.26 -6.72 3.68
N ILE A 95 0.88 -6.08 3.40
CA ILE A 95 0.95 -4.87 2.58
C ILE A 95 0.78 -5.25 1.12
N ILE A 96 -0.17 -4.62 0.44
CA ILE A 96 -0.44 -4.89 -0.98
C ILE A 96 0.20 -3.82 -1.86
N ALA A 97 0.75 -4.26 -2.99
CA ALA A 97 1.38 -3.39 -3.98
C ALA A 97 0.99 -3.77 -5.40
N CYS A 98 0.85 -2.80 -6.28
CA CYS A 98 0.77 -3.08 -7.72
C CYS A 98 2.18 -3.41 -8.26
N PRO A 99 2.33 -3.88 -9.52
CA PRO A 99 3.64 -4.23 -10.06
C PRO A 99 4.68 -3.10 -10.09
N GLY A 100 4.25 -1.83 -10.00
CA GLY A 100 5.16 -0.69 -9.98
C GLY A 100 6.02 -0.56 -11.24
N ILE A 101 7.11 0.20 -11.12
CA ILE A 101 8.03 0.46 -12.24
C ILE A 101 8.71 -0.80 -12.77
N SER A 102 8.72 -1.89 -12.01
CA SER A 102 9.34 -3.14 -12.44
C SER A 102 8.66 -3.78 -13.66
N ARG A 103 7.35 -3.54 -13.86
CA ARG A 103 6.57 -4.18 -14.94
C ARG A 103 5.49 -3.29 -15.56
N CYS A 104 5.13 -2.18 -14.95
CA CYS A 104 4.02 -1.34 -15.41
C CYS A 104 4.51 -0.04 -16.01
N LYS A 105 4.21 0.19 -17.31
CA LYS A 105 4.56 1.42 -18.02
C LYS A 105 3.91 2.70 -17.49
N PHE A 106 2.86 2.58 -16.68
CA PHE A 106 2.16 3.71 -16.08
C PHE A 106 2.66 4.06 -14.68
N ALA A 107 3.48 3.20 -14.07
CA ALA A 107 3.94 3.42 -12.71
C ALA A 107 4.95 4.57 -12.63
N ASN A 108 4.87 5.30 -11.53
CA ASN A 108 5.71 6.45 -11.22
C ASN A 108 6.71 6.16 -10.09
N ILE A 109 6.49 5.07 -9.34
CA ILE A 109 7.28 4.71 -8.16
C ILE A 109 7.55 3.20 -8.11
N ASP A 110 8.58 2.79 -7.35
CA ASP A 110 8.82 1.39 -7.00
C ASP A 110 7.90 0.97 -5.85
N THR A 111 6.76 0.40 -6.20
CA THR A 111 5.77 -0.05 -5.22
C THR A 111 6.19 -1.31 -4.48
N ILE A 112 6.88 -2.23 -5.15
CA ILE A 112 7.30 -3.52 -4.57
C ILE A 112 8.44 -3.28 -3.57
N GLY A 113 9.45 -2.48 -3.94
CA GLY A 113 10.53 -2.10 -3.04
C GLY A 113 10.03 -1.38 -1.81
N LEU A 114 9.16 -0.38 -1.98
CA LEU A 114 8.54 0.35 -0.87
C LEU A 114 7.70 -0.59 0.03
N ALA A 115 6.86 -1.45 -0.56
CA ALA A 115 6.03 -2.37 0.21
C ALA A 115 6.86 -3.36 1.05
N ARG A 116 7.99 -3.85 0.53
CA ARG A 116 8.92 -4.70 1.27
C ARG A 116 9.55 -3.97 2.46
N LYS A 117 9.98 -2.73 2.28
CA LYS A 117 10.52 -1.88 3.35
C LYS A 117 9.49 -1.64 4.47
N VAL A 118 8.23 -1.39 4.09
CA VAL A 118 7.11 -1.24 5.04
C VAL A 118 6.81 -2.55 5.76
N ASP A 119 6.78 -3.67 5.02
CA ASP A 119 6.51 -4.99 5.56
C ASP A 119 7.59 -5.42 6.57
N GLU A 120 8.86 -5.20 6.27
CA GLU A 120 9.98 -5.50 7.15
C GLU A 120 9.88 -4.78 8.50
N LYS A 121 9.45 -3.52 8.49
CA LYS A 121 9.37 -2.68 9.69
C LYS A 121 8.10 -2.85 10.50
N LEU A 122 6.97 -3.13 9.85
CA LEU A 122 5.66 -2.93 10.48
C LEU A 122 4.74 -4.15 10.42
N PHE A 123 5.02 -5.15 9.57
CA PHE A 123 4.15 -6.31 9.44
C PHE A 123 3.94 -7.04 10.79
N GLY A 124 2.68 -7.40 11.08
CA GLY A 124 2.32 -8.10 12.30
C GLY A 124 2.41 -7.27 13.58
N LYS A 125 2.65 -5.95 13.48
CA LYS A 125 2.63 -5.08 14.65
C LYS A 125 1.22 -5.01 15.20
N GLU A 126 1.05 -5.35 16.48
CA GLU A 126 -0.23 -5.25 17.18
C GLU A 126 -0.74 -3.81 17.20
N MET A 127 -2.02 -3.66 16.91
CA MET A 127 -2.71 -2.39 16.79
C MET A 127 -4.08 -2.46 17.47
N PRO A 128 -4.65 -1.34 17.90
CA PRO A 128 -6.02 -1.34 18.42
C PRO A 128 -7.09 -1.61 17.33
N VAL A 129 -6.71 -1.46 16.06
CA VAL A 129 -7.57 -1.70 14.89
C VAL A 129 -6.75 -2.37 13.79
N LYS A 130 -7.41 -3.12 12.90
CA LYS A 130 -6.77 -3.70 11.72
C LYS A 130 -6.21 -2.60 10.82
N MET A 131 -4.92 -2.65 10.50
CA MET A 131 -4.24 -1.69 9.65
C MET A 131 -3.88 -2.30 8.30
N ARG A 132 -4.60 -1.92 7.26
CA ARG A 132 -4.34 -2.31 5.87
C ARG A 132 -3.59 -1.19 5.15
N ILE A 133 -2.45 -1.53 4.56
CA ILE A 133 -1.64 -0.61 3.77
C ILE A 133 -1.67 -1.06 2.31
N ALA A 134 -1.92 -0.12 1.40
CA ALA A 134 -1.97 -0.39 -0.03
C ALA A 134 -1.18 0.65 -0.82
N ILE A 135 -0.35 0.18 -1.76
CA ILE A 135 0.57 1.01 -2.54
C ILE A 135 0.27 0.85 -4.04
N SER A 136 -0.05 1.95 -4.71
CA SER A 136 -0.24 2.00 -6.16
C SER A 136 0.80 2.90 -6.81
N GLY A 137 1.35 2.45 -7.94
CA GLY A 137 2.40 3.17 -8.66
C GLY A 137 1.92 4.42 -9.41
N CYS A 138 0.62 4.61 -9.59
CA CYS A 138 0.03 5.75 -10.29
C CYS A 138 -1.46 5.93 -9.92
N PRO A 139 -2.12 7.02 -10.37
CA PRO A 139 -3.55 7.29 -10.12
C PRO A 139 -4.56 6.27 -10.68
N ASN A 140 -4.13 5.28 -11.49
CA ASN A 140 -5.02 4.15 -11.84
C ASN A 140 -5.40 3.30 -10.61
N ALA A 141 -4.72 3.45 -9.49
CA ALA A 141 -5.11 2.95 -8.17
C ALA A 141 -5.44 1.44 -8.13
N CYS A 142 -4.67 0.59 -8.84
CA CYS A 142 -4.95 -0.84 -9.02
C CYS A 142 -5.09 -1.64 -7.72
N THR A 143 -4.45 -1.20 -6.63
CA THR A 143 -4.60 -1.79 -5.28
C THR A 143 -5.68 -1.10 -4.45
N SER A 144 -6.41 -0.14 -5.05
CA SER A 144 -7.42 0.71 -4.37
C SER A 144 -6.87 1.34 -3.07
N PRO A 145 -5.76 2.10 -3.12
CA PRO A 145 -5.12 2.63 -1.91
C PRO A 145 -6.07 3.50 -1.09
N MET A 146 -6.95 4.27 -1.74
CA MET A 146 -7.94 5.12 -1.06
C MET A 146 -9.02 4.36 -0.28
N LEU A 147 -9.08 3.03 -0.40
CA LEU A 147 -10.02 2.17 0.33
C LEU A 147 -9.30 1.32 1.40
N ASN A 148 -8.16 1.77 1.88
CA ASN A 148 -7.39 1.12 2.94
C ASN A 148 -7.10 2.12 4.06
N GLU A 149 -6.77 1.65 5.26
CA GLU A 149 -6.47 2.52 6.41
C GLU A 149 -5.31 3.46 6.11
N ILE A 150 -4.30 2.97 5.35
CA ILE A 150 -3.24 3.80 4.79
C ILE A 150 -3.14 3.50 3.29
N GLY A 151 -3.23 4.53 2.46
CA GLY A 151 -3.09 4.44 1.02
C GLY A 151 -1.92 5.27 0.52
N ILE A 152 -1.07 4.69 -0.34
CA ILE A 152 0.06 5.36 -0.97
C ILE A 152 -0.14 5.31 -2.49
N MET A 153 0.04 6.45 -3.15
CA MET A 153 -0.10 6.55 -4.59
C MET A 153 1.02 7.39 -5.19
N GLY A 154 1.74 6.80 -6.14
CA GLY A 154 2.79 7.53 -6.88
C GLY A 154 2.20 8.51 -7.87
N ARG A 155 2.74 9.72 -7.90
CA ARG A 155 2.33 10.80 -8.80
C ARG A 155 3.53 11.44 -9.47
N ILE A 156 3.29 12.08 -10.63
CA ILE A 156 4.24 12.95 -11.32
C ILE A 156 3.51 14.26 -11.62
N ARG A 157 4.06 15.37 -11.15
CA ARG A 157 3.63 16.70 -11.57
C ARG A 157 4.21 16.98 -12.95
N PRO A 158 3.39 17.17 -13.99
CA PRO A 158 3.91 17.55 -15.30
C PRO A 158 4.29 19.04 -15.30
N LEU A 159 5.48 19.34 -15.79
CA LEU A 159 5.91 20.70 -16.10
C LEU A 159 6.11 20.86 -17.61
N ARG A 160 5.63 21.98 -18.12
CA ARG A 160 5.93 22.36 -19.49
C ARG A 160 7.26 23.08 -19.54
N THR A 161 8.21 22.55 -20.31
CA THR A 161 9.43 23.26 -20.63
C THR A 161 9.16 24.22 -21.82
N PRO A 162 9.48 25.51 -21.74
CA PRO A 162 9.46 26.39 -22.89
C PRO A 162 10.26 25.79 -24.03
N GLY A 163 9.69 25.71 -25.23
CA GLY A 163 10.35 25.11 -26.39
C GLY A 163 9.40 25.00 -27.57
N LEU A 164 9.75 24.22 -28.53
CA LEU A 164 9.09 24.09 -29.83
C LEU A 164 7.86 23.18 -29.74
N CYS A 165 6.85 23.55 -28.97
CA CYS A 165 5.56 22.84 -29.01
C CYS A 165 4.94 23.06 -30.40
N THR A 166 4.75 21.96 -31.15
CA THR A 166 4.15 22.00 -32.49
C THR A 166 2.63 21.95 -32.46
N GLY A 167 2.02 21.85 -31.28
CA GLY A 167 0.57 21.69 -31.15
C GLY A 167 0.06 20.33 -31.66
N CYS A 168 0.91 19.29 -31.72
CA CYS A 168 0.59 17.98 -32.32
C CYS A 168 -0.59 17.25 -31.64
N GLY A 169 -0.99 17.65 -30.44
CA GLY A 169 -2.17 17.10 -29.76
C GLY A 169 -1.98 15.77 -29.04
N THR A 170 -0.84 15.07 -29.20
CA THR A 170 -0.61 13.74 -28.59
C THR A 170 -0.89 13.73 -27.07
N CYS A 171 -0.42 14.73 -26.32
CA CYS A 171 -0.68 14.82 -24.88
C CYS A 171 -2.16 15.03 -24.55
N VAL A 172 -2.94 15.65 -25.44
CA VAL A 172 -4.39 15.83 -25.27
C VAL A 172 -5.12 14.52 -25.48
N GLU A 173 -4.76 13.77 -26.52
CA GLU A 173 -5.34 12.46 -26.86
C GLU A 173 -5.16 11.45 -25.73
N TYR A 174 -3.98 11.39 -25.14
CA TYR A 174 -3.68 10.46 -24.03
C TYR A 174 -4.17 10.92 -22.65
N CYS A 175 -4.64 12.18 -22.51
CA CYS A 175 -5.14 12.69 -21.23
C CYS A 175 -6.59 12.28 -20.98
N LYS A 176 -6.80 11.23 -20.18
CA LYS A 176 -8.14 10.76 -19.79
C LYS A 176 -8.94 11.79 -18.98
N GLU A 177 -8.25 12.65 -18.24
CA GLU A 177 -8.85 13.68 -17.39
C GLU A 177 -9.21 14.96 -18.17
N LYS A 178 -8.85 15.02 -19.47
CA LYS A 178 -9.02 16.23 -20.28
C LYS A 178 -8.39 17.48 -19.62
N ALA A 179 -7.30 17.26 -18.90
CA ALA A 179 -6.55 18.29 -18.19
C ALA A 179 -5.52 19.01 -19.07
N ILE A 180 -5.53 18.78 -20.37
CA ILE A 180 -4.65 19.40 -21.33
C ILE A 180 -5.45 19.77 -22.57
N ARG A 181 -5.17 20.95 -23.14
CA ARG A 181 -5.66 21.35 -24.47
C ARG A 181 -4.57 22.05 -25.26
N ILE A 182 -4.76 22.19 -26.56
CA ILE A 182 -3.95 23.07 -27.40
C ILE A 182 -4.63 24.41 -27.50
N LYS A 183 -3.91 25.49 -27.14
CA LYS A 183 -4.36 26.87 -27.29
C LYS A 183 -3.23 27.66 -27.96
N ASN A 184 -3.54 28.36 -29.02
CA ASN A 184 -2.56 29.11 -29.83
C ASN A 184 -1.34 28.26 -30.25
N GLY A 185 -1.57 27.00 -30.65
CA GLY A 185 -0.54 26.08 -31.06
C GLY A 185 0.32 25.50 -29.93
N ILE A 186 -0.04 25.71 -28.69
CA ILE A 186 0.75 25.33 -27.51
C ILE A 186 -0.11 24.54 -26.52
N SER A 187 0.47 23.51 -25.89
CA SER A 187 -0.21 22.75 -24.82
C SER A 187 -0.38 23.60 -23.56
N GLU A 188 -1.60 23.65 -23.05
CA GLU A 188 -1.98 24.31 -21.79
C GLU A 188 -2.46 23.24 -20.80
N LEU A 189 -1.95 23.29 -19.56
CA LEU A 189 -2.27 22.35 -18.49
C LEU A 189 -3.30 22.96 -17.55
N TYR A 190 -4.30 22.17 -17.12
CA TYR A 190 -5.31 22.52 -16.13
C TYR A 190 -5.05 21.74 -14.85
N ASP A 191 -4.46 22.40 -13.86
CA ASP A 191 -4.06 21.79 -12.59
C ASP A 191 -5.27 21.29 -11.78
N ASP A 192 -6.41 21.95 -11.88
CA ASP A 192 -7.66 21.57 -11.21
C ASP A 192 -8.22 20.20 -11.67
N LYS A 193 -7.95 19.82 -12.91
CA LYS A 193 -8.34 18.53 -13.50
C LYS A 193 -7.24 17.49 -13.46
N CYS A 194 -6.00 17.89 -13.22
CA CYS A 194 -4.84 17.04 -13.36
C CYS A 194 -4.68 16.11 -12.14
N VAL A 195 -4.80 14.80 -12.36
CA VAL A 195 -4.54 13.76 -11.34
C VAL A 195 -3.05 13.40 -11.21
N GLN A 196 -2.17 14.06 -11.96
CA GLN A 196 -0.73 13.88 -11.89
C GLN A 196 -0.26 12.44 -12.21
N CYS A 197 -0.89 11.82 -13.22
CA CYS A 197 -0.55 10.46 -13.64
C CYS A 197 0.72 10.35 -14.47
N GLY A 198 1.25 11.45 -15.01
CA GLY A 198 2.46 11.49 -15.83
C GLY A 198 2.33 10.91 -17.25
N VAL A 199 1.11 10.55 -17.71
CA VAL A 199 0.93 10.00 -19.06
C VAL A 199 1.33 10.99 -20.13
N CYS A 200 0.97 12.26 -20.00
CA CYS A 200 1.35 13.33 -20.94
C CYS A 200 2.87 13.55 -21.04
N VAL A 201 3.58 13.35 -19.94
CA VAL A 201 5.07 13.43 -19.92
C VAL A 201 5.65 12.33 -20.82
N ARG A 202 5.15 11.09 -20.63
CA ARG A 202 5.64 9.93 -21.38
C ARG A 202 5.19 9.89 -22.85
N SER A 203 4.08 10.57 -23.17
CA SER A 203 3.51 10.56 -24.52
C SER A 203 3.98 11.74 -25.40
N CYS A 204 4.69 12.72 -24.84
CA CYS A 204 5.18 13.86 -25.61
C CYS A 204 6.36 13.46 -26.50
N PRO A 205 6.21 13.43 -27.83
CA PRO A 205 7.28 13.00 -28.74
C PRO A 205 8.46 13.99 -28.78
N PHE A 206 8.27 15.21 -28.28
CA PHE A 206 9.27 16.27 -28.25
C PHE A 206 9.83 16.52 -26.84
N GLU A 207 9.44 15.69 -25.85
CA GLU A 207 9.88 15.81 -24.45
C GLU A 207 9.67 17.18 -23.81
N LEU A 208 8.67 17.94 -24.27
CA LEU A 208 8.36 19.29 -23.79
C LEU A 208 7.61 19.31 -22.45
N LEU A 209 6.90 18.21 -22.18
CA LEU A 209 6.27 17.96 -20.89
C LEU A 209 7.23 17.08 -20.08
N LYS A 210 7.87 17.66 -19.09
CA LYS A 210 8.80 16.96 -18.20
C LYS A 210 8.15 16.63 -16.86
N ALA A 211 8.70 15.66 -16.15
CA ALA A 211 8.39 15.46 -14.76
C ALA A 211 9.08 16.57 -13.94
N ASP A 212 8.32 17.31 -13.15
CA ASP A 212 8.90 18.20 -12.15
C ASP A 212 9.61 17.35 -11.10
N HIS A 213 8.83 16.50 -10.44
CA HIS A 213 9.34 15.50 -9.54
C HIS A 213 8.34 14.35 -9.38
N HIS A 214 8.85 13.20 -8.99
CA HIS A 214 8.04 12.08 -8.54
C HIS A 214 7.70 12.30 -7.07
N HIS A 215 6.44 12.14 -6.71
CA HIS A 215 6.01 12.29 -5.32
C HIS A 215 4.94 11.27 -4.97
N PHE A 216 4.66 11.17 -3.68
CA PHE A 216 3.75 10.21 -3.11
C PHE A 216 2.57 10.92 -2.46
N LEU A 217 1.35 10.57 -2.86
CA LEU A 217 0.17 10.95 -2.11
C LEU A 217 -0.04 9.93 -0.98
N VAL A 218 -0.14 10.40 0.25
CA VAL A 218 -0.48 9.59 1.42
C VAL A 218 -1.90 9.92 1.85
N SER A 219 -2.75 8.90 1.97
CA SER A 219 -4.13 9.00 2.45
C SER A 219 -4.39 8.08 3.63
N VAL A 220 -5.37 8.41 4.47
CA VAL A 220 -5.74 7.64 5.65
C VAL A 220 -7.25 7.50 5.81
N GLY A 221 -7.68 6.45 6.52
CA GLY A 221 -9.07 6.22 6.91
C GLY A 221 -9.97 5.73 5.78
N GLY A 222 -9.42 5.15 4.73
CA GLY A 222 -10.20 4.43 3.75
C GLY A 222 -10.71 3.10 4.30
N ARG A 223 -11.83 2.62 3.78
CA ARG A 223 -12.35 1.28 4.06
C ARG A 223 -13.10 0.71 2.88
N ARG A 224 -13.06 -0.60 2.76
CA ARG A 224 -13.90 -1.41 1.86
C ARG A 224 -15.10 -1.97 2.62
N GLY A 225 -15.91 -2.73 1.92
CA GLY A 225 -16.97 -3.53 2.51
C GLY A 225 -18.35 -2.90 2.36
N ARG A 226 -19.27 -3.23 3.26
CA ARG A 226 -20.70 -2.88 3.18
C ARG A 226 -20.95 -1.37 3.11
N HIS A 227 -20.12 -0.58 3.79
CA HIS A 227 -20.18 0.90 3.80
C HIS A 227 -18.80 1.44 3.42
N PRO A 228 -18.46 1.50 2.12
CA PRO A 228 -17.15 1.95 1.68
C PRO A 228 -16.96 3.43 2.01
N LYS A 229 -15.72 3.80 2.38
CA LYS A 229 -15.34 5.20 2.64
C LYS A 229 -14.01 5.48 1.95
N ILE A 230 -13.96 6.55 1.21
CA ILE A 230 -12.72 7.03 0.60
C ILE A 230 -11.84 7.65 1.68
N GLY A 231 -10.60 7.24 1.72
CA GLY A 231 -9.60 7.82 2.62
C GLY A 231 -9.35 9.29 2.31
N ARG A 232 -9.07 10.06 3.36
CA ARG A 232 -8.74 11.49 3.26
C ARG A 232 -7.26 11.64 2.94
N GLN A 233 -6.94 12.60 2.07
CA GLN A 233 -5.55 12.97 1.81
C GLN A 233 -4.94 13.54 3.10
N LEU A 234 -3.82 12.96 3.53
CA LEU A 234 -3.10 13.41 4.70
C LEU A 234 -1.97 14.38 4.31
N LEU A 235 -1.07 13.93 3.45
CA LEU A 235 0.08 14.71 2.98
C LEU A 235 0.60 14.22 1.62
N THR A 236 1.54 14.98 1.07
CA THR A 236 2.43 14.53 0.00
C THR A 236 3.85 14.40 0.54
N ALA A 237 4.58 13.38 0.05
CA ALA A 237 5.98 13.13 0.37
C ALA A 237 6.80 13.10 -0.92
N ASP A 238 8.06 13.54 -0.86
CA ASP A 238 8.92 13.70 -2.02
C ASP A 238 9.93 12.54 -2.17
N SER A 239 10.03 11.68 -1.15
CA SER A 239 10.91 10.51 -1.18
C SER A 239 10.30 9.29 -0.48
N GLU A 240 10.85 8.11 -0.74
CA GLU A 240 10.47 6.87 -0.05
C GLU A 240 10.75 6.95 1.46
N GLU A 241 11.86 7.58 1.86
CA GLU A 241 12.24 7.78 3.26
C GLU A 241 11.22 8.65 4.00
N GLU A 242 10.67 9.65 3.32
CA GLU A 242 9.58 10.45 3.86
C GLU A 242 8.30 9.66 4.00
N VAL A 243 7.95 8.83 3.00
CA VAL A 243 6.77 7.95 3.08
C VAL A 243 6.89 6.96 4.22
N LEU A 244 8.04 6.28 4.35
CA LEU A 244 8.28 5.33 5.44
C LEU A 244 8.14 6.01 6.81
N PHE A 245 8.73 7.19 6.97
CA PHE A 245 8.60 7.96 8.20
C PHE A 245 7.15 8.39 8.47
N ALA A 246 6.42 8.85 7.44
CA ALA A 246 5.00 9.19 7.58
C ALA A 246 4.17 7.99 8.03
N ILE A 247 4.38 6.81 7.43
CA ILE A 247 3.67 5.57 7.81
C ILE A 247 3.98 5.22 9.29
N GLU A 248 5.24 5.28 9.71
CA GLU A 248 5.63 5.01 11.10
C GLU A 248 4.95 5.98 12.08
N LYS A 249 4.86 7.26 11.74
CA LYS A 249 4.16 8.27 12.55
C LYS A 249 2.66 8.04 12.59
N ILE A 250 2.03 7.70 11.46
CA ILE A 250 0.61 7.35 11.38
C ILE A 250 0.32 6.12 12.26
N ILE A 251 1.08 5.05 12.13
CA ILE A 251 0.94 3.82 12.93
C ILE A 251 1.10 4.13 14.42
N THR A 252 2.10 4.92 14.79
CA THR A 252 2.33 5.31 16.19
C THR A 252 1.18 6.15 16.73
N TRP A 253 0.66 7.07 15.94
CA TRP A 253 -0.47 7.92 16.31
C TRP A 253 -1.75 7.11 16.52
N VAL A 254 -2.05 6.21 15.57
CA VAL A 254 -3.22 5.30 15.64
C VAL A 254 -3.08 4.37 16.84
N TYR A 255 -1.91 3.79 17.07
CA TYR A 255 -1.66 2.92 18.23
C TYR A 255 -1.99 3.59 19.57
N ARG A 256 -1.65 4.88 19.69
CA ARG A 256 -1.84 5.64 20.95
C ARG A 256 -3.25 6.17 21.18
N ARG A 257 -4.05 6.33 20.11
CA ARG A 257 -5.30 7.11 20.18
C ARG A 257 -6.55 6.39 19.66
N ALA A 258 -6.41 5.37 18.82
CA ALA A 258 -7.55 4.65 18.30
C ALA A 258 -8.13 3.70 19.36
N TRP A 259 -9.46 3.57 19.37
CA TRP A 259 -10.16 2.63 20.22
C TRP A 259 -10.34 1.29 19.52
N SER A 260 -10.20 0.20 20.28
CA SER A 260 -10.48 -1.15 19.81
C SER A 260 -11.97 -1.36 19.47
N GLY A 261 -12.23 -2.27 18.54
CA GLY A 261 -13.60 -2.65 18.17
C GLY A 261 -14.32 -1.69 17.22
N ARG A 262 -13.69 -0.57 16.82
CA ARG A 262 -14.21 0.36 15.80
C ARG A 262 -13.20 0.52 14.68
N LEU A 263 -13.68 0.63 13.43
CA LEU A 263 -12.78 0.87 12.29
C LEU A 263 -12.15 2.27 12.36
N LEU A 264 -10.89 2.40 11.95
CA LEU A 264 -10.21 3.70 11.93
C LEU A 264 -11.04 4.77 11.17
N SER A 265 -11.64 4.40 10.05
CA SER A 265 -12.48 5.30 9.24
C SER A 265 -13.73 5.83 9.97
N GLU A 266 -14.20 5.17 11.02
CA GLU A 266 -15.36 5.57 11.81
C GLU A 266 -15.02 6.53 12.92
N GLN A 267 -13.79 6.45 13.42
CA GLN A 267 -13.35 7.24 14.56
C GLN A 267 -12.44 8.42 14.21
N LEU A 268 -12.04 8.57 12.94
CA LEU A 268 -11.15 9.68 12.54
C LEU A 268 -11.73 11.08 12.78
N ASP A 269 -13.05 11.23 12.70
CA ASP A 269 -13.71 12.51 12.98
C ASP A 269 -13.71 12.79 14.47
N ASP A 270 -14.04 11.78 15.29
CA ASP A 270 -14.01 11.86 16.76
C ASP A 270 -12.57 12.11 17.27
N LEU A 271 -11.57 11.62 16.55
CA LEU A 271 -10.13 11.79 16.84
C LEU A 271 -9.57 13.11 16.28
N HIS A 272 -10.42 14.00 15.75
CA HIS A 272 -10.05 15.31 15.20
C HIS A 272 -9.01 15.20 14.06
N PHE A 273 -9.45 14.76 12.88
CA PHE A 273 -8.58 14.55 11.72
C PHE A 273 -7.64 15.71 11.39
N GLU A 274 -8.09 16.95 11.47
CA GLU A 274 -7.23 18.10 11.16
C GLU A 274 -6.06 18.21 12.15
N LYS A 275 -6.33 18.00 13.44
CA LYS A 275 -5.27 17.97 14.45
C LYS A 275 -4.26 16.82 14.21
N PHE A 276 -4.79 15.65 13.83
CA PHE A 276 -3.95 14.52 13.42
C PHE A 276 -3.05 14.90 12.23
N LYS A 277 -3.63 15.53 11.21
CA LYS A 277 -2.89 15.98 10.03
C LYS A 277 -1.80 16.97 10.40
N GLU A 278 -2.10 17.98 11.20
CA GLU A 278 -1.14 18.98 11.69
C GLU A 278 0.03 18.34 12.46
N GLU A 279 -0.27 17.38 13.33
CA GLU A 279 0.77 16.67 14.10
C GLU A 279 1.72 15.88 13.18
N ILE A 280 1.19 15.19 12.16
CA ILE A 280 2.01 14.45 11.21
C ILE A 280 2.82 15.42 10.33
N GLU A 281 2.20 16.48 9.81
CA GLU A 281 2.91 17.49 8.99
C GLU A 281 4.02 18.18 9.77
N LYS A 282 3.79 18.49 11.05
CA LYS A 282 4.82 19.05 11.94
C LYS A 282 6.00 18.09 12.07
N ALA A 283 5.75 16.82 12.36
CA ALA A 283 6.81 15.82 12.47
C ALA A 283 7.60 15.65 11.16
N MET A 284 6.92 15.76 10.00
CA MET A 284 7.57 15.73 8.69
C MET A 284 8.48 16.94 8.47
N LYS A 285 8.05 18.15 8.85
CA LYS A 285 8.84 19.37 8.76
C LYS A 285 10.08 19.30 9.65
N GLU A 286 9.93 18.83 10.88
CA GLU A 286 11.05 18.63 11.84
C GLU A 286 12.09 17.66 11.27
N LYS A 287 11.65 16.54 10.65
CA LYS A 287 12.55 15.61 9.97
C LYS A 287 13.32 16.28 8.83
N LYS A 288 12.65 17.07 7.99
CA LYS A 288 13.29 17.81 6.87
C LYS A 288 14.32 18.82 7.37
N ALA A 289 14.02 19.54 8.45
CA ALA A 289 14.92 20.51 9.06
C ALA A 289 16.17 19.89 9.71
N GLY A 290 16.04 18.68 10.27
CA GLY A 290 17.15 17.94 10.91
C GLY A 290 17.99 17.10 9.94
N ALA A 291 17.62 16.98 8.67
CA ALA A 291 18.40 16.27 7.68
C ALA A 291 19.60 17.14 7.24
N PRO A 292 20.85 16.61 7.21
CA PRO A 292 22.01 17.35 6.69
C PRO A 292 21.73 17.75 5.25
N GLN A 293 21.85 19.06 4.95
CA GLN A 293 21.73 19.57 3.59
C GLN A 293 22.88 18.98 2.75
N VAL A 294 22.57 17.96 1.95
CA VAL A 294 23.49 17.53 0.90
C VAL A 294 23.54 18.66 -0.12
N LYS A 295 24.62 19.47 -0.07
CA LYS A 295 24.88 20.49 -1.09
C LYS A 295 24.91 19.76 -2.45
N ALA A 296 23.97 20.09 -3.32
CA ALA A 296 24.03 19.67 -4.71
C ALA A 296 25.37 20.19 -5.30
N ALA A 297 26.24 19.26 -5.60
CA ALA A 297 27.42 19.57 -6.42
C ALA A 297 26.90 20.03 -7.79
N ARG A 298 27.29 21.25 -8.17
CA ARG A 298 27.02 21.87 -9.48
C ARG A 298 27.75 21.12 -10.58
#